data_aa7045873f9cd70e261be4c685e83ed8
#
_entry.id   aa7045873f9cd70e261be4c685e83ed8
#
_cell.length_a   1.000
_cell.length_b   1.000
_cell.length_c   1.000
_cell.angle_alpha   90.00
_cell.angle_beta   90.00
_cell.angle_gamma   90.00
#
_symmetry.space_group_name_H-M   'P 1'
#
loop_
_entity.id
_entity.type
_entity.pdbx_description
1 polymer ?
#
loop_
_entity_poly.entity_id
_entity_poly.type
_entity_poly.pdbx_seq_one_letter_code
_entity_poly.pdbx_strand_id
1 'polypeptide(L)'
;MVGTAKAKQLTHFCLTEHMPRLTDQYLYPEELEKGYTVANLKANFENYLTHARRIQARENLAGQIQILVGFEVEGIDLAHIELASMFKKQTDMCIGSVHYVHGIPIDFDREQWDMARTASGGTTRALYKDYFNLQYEVIRALKPDVIGHFDLIRLFQEDEIDQTGRLLSEIDVERDWPDVWELIVRNIKLVVSYGGLFELNSSAIRKGWLTPYPRKDLARAIVKFGGNFCLSDDSHAYKQVALNYHRVWEYVQELGLTHIYHLELNSLGKTIVAEDSVAALSELTFWDQYK
;
A
#
# COMPACT_ATOMS: atom_id res chain seq x y z
N MET A 1 16.34 -9.12 -0.98
CA MET A 1 15.82 -7.76 -1.26
C MET A 1 16.77 -6.68 -0.78
N VAL A 2 17.20 -6.61 0.50
CA VAL A 2 18.10 -5.55 1.01
C VAL A 2 19.41 -5.41 0.21
N GLY A 3 20.05 -6.52 -0.20
CA GLY A 3 21.24 -6.45 -1.08
C GLY A 3 20.95 -5.77 -2.43
N THR A 4 19.76 -5.97 -2.99
CA THR A 4 19.34 -5.31 -4.22
C THR A 4 19.04 -3.83 -3.99
N ALA A 5 18.39 -3.48 -2.87
CA ALA A 5 18.15 -2.10 -2.50
C ALA A 5 19.46 -1.30 -2.38
N LYS A 6 20.47 -1.88 -1.72
CA LYS A 6 21.83 -1.30 -1.63
C LYS A 6 22.50 -1.18 -2.99
N ALA A 7 22.45 -2.23 -3.82
CA ALA A 7 23.03 -2.20 -5.15
C ALA A 7 22.38 -1.14 -6.05
N LYS A 8 21.13 -0.84 -5.82
CA LYS A 8 20.35 0.22 -6.47
C LYS A 8 20.48 1.59 -5.77
N GLN A 9 21.35 1.71 -4.77
CA GLN A 9 21.63 2.97 -4.07
C GLN A 9 20.42 3.55 -3.29
N LEU A 10 19.48 2.71 -2.86
CA LEU A 10 18.43 3.15 -1.95
C LEU A 10 19.05 3.42 -0.56
N THR A 11 18.69 4.56 0.03
CA THR A 11 19.19 4.99 1.34
C THR A 11 18.29 4.58 2.50
N HIS A 12 16.99 4.39 2.23
CA HIS A 12 15.98 3.93 3.16
C HIS A 12 15.19 2.78 2.56
N PHE A 13 14.86 1.78 3.36
CA PHE A 13 14.09 0.64 2.89
C PHE A 13 13.29 0.02 4.04
N CYS A 14 11.97 -0.06 3.87
CA CYS A 14 11.07 -0.68 4.83
C CYS A 14 10.85 -2.15 4.48
N LEU A 15 11.01 -3.04 5.45
CA LEU A 15 10.62 -4.44 5.35
C LEU A 15 9.21 -4.56 5.93
N THR A 16 8.26 -5.06 5.15
CA THR A 16 6.83 -5.07 5.50
C THR A 16 6.18 -6.35 5.01
N GLU A 17 6.23 -7.40 5.84
CA GLU A 17 5.54 -8.66 5.56
C GLU A 17 4.05 -8.51 5.91
N HIS A 18 3.19 -9.26 5.24
CA HIS A 18 1.78 -9.34 5.59
C HIS A 18 1.57 -9.87 7.00
N MET A 19 0.68 -9.24 7.76
CA MET A 19 0.27 -9.77 9.05
C MET A 19 -0.46 -11.11 8.89
N PRO A 20 -0.35 -12.05 9.86
CA PRO A 20 -1.08 -13.31 9.77
C PRO A 20 -2.59 -13.10 9.91
N ARG A 21 -3.36 -13.88 9.17
CA ARG A 21 -4.81 -13.96 9.30
C ARG A 21 -5.21 -14.78 10.54
N LEU A 22 -6.42 -14.53 11.05
CA LEU A 22 -6.89 -15.13 12.30
C LEU A 22 -7.52 -16.51 12.13
N THR A 23 -8.08 -16.81 10.95
CA THR A 23 -8.76 -18.08 10.66
C THR A 23 -8.45 -18.56 9.26
N ASP A 24 -8.50 -19.89 9.05
CA ASP A 24 -8.19 -20.52 7.76
C ASP A 24 -9.17 -20.12 6.65
N GLN A 25 -10.36 -19.59 7.00
CA GLN A 25 -11.33 -19.10 6.00
C GLN A 25 -10.82 -17.91 5.17
N TYR A 26 -9.78 -17.20 5.65
CA TYR A 26 -9.18 -16.07 4.98
C TYR A 26 -7.87 -16.43 4.26
N LEU A 27 -7.53 -17.73 4.18
CA LEU A 27 -6.39 -18.17 3.38
C LEU A 27 -6.69 -18.00 1.89
N TYR A 28 -5.68 -17.57 1.16
CA TYR A 28 -5.77 -17.51 -0.29
C TYR A 28 -5.82 -18.93 -0.88
N PRO A 29 -6.48 -19.13 -2.05
CA PRO A 29 -6.56 -20.44 -2.68
C PRO A 29 -5.20 -21.14 -2.84
N GLU A 30 -4.17 -20.39 -3.23
CA GLU A 30 -2.81 -20.94 -3.39
C GLU A 30 -2.15 -21.36 -2.07
N GLU A 31 -2.55 -20.79 -0.94
CA GLU A 31 -2.09 -21.18 0.39
C GLU A 31 -2.76 -22.49 0.82
N LEU A 32 -4.05 -22.61 0.54
CA LEU A 32 -4.82 -23.85 0.78
C LEU A 32 -4.27 -25.00 -0.05
N GLU A 33 -3.98 -24.78 -1.34
CA GLU A 33 -3.36 -25.77 -2.23
C GLU A 33 -2.00 -26.26 -1.71
N LYS A 34 -1.22 -25.38 -1.09
CA LYS A 34 0.07 -25.71 -0.48
C LYS A 34 -0.06 -26.30 0.92
N GLY A 35 -1.28 -26.46 1.44
CA GLY A 35 -1.55 -26.98 2.77
C GLY A 35 -1.15 -26.05 3.92
N TYR A 36 -1.12 -24.73 3.68
CA TYR A 36 -0.88 -23.74 4.72
C TYR A 36 -2.08 -23.65 5.66
N THR A 37 -1.78 -23.28 6.89
CA THR A 37 -2.75 -22.96 7.94
C THR A 37 -2.41 -21.60 8.54
N VAL A 38 -3.32 -20.98 9.28
CA VAL A 38 -3.01 -19.74 10.00
C VAL A 38 -1.88 -19.92 11.02
N ALA A 39 -1.68 -21.12 11.55
CA ALA A 39 -0.54 -21.42 12.42
C ALA A 39 0.80 -21.28 11.68
N ASN A 40 0.85 -21.70 10.40
CA ASN A 40 2.03 -21.50 9.54
C ASN A 40 2.26 -20.01 9.27
N LEU A 41 1.21 -19.26 8.95
CA LEU A 41 1.32 -17.81 8.71
C LEU A 41 1.84 -17.09 9.95
N LYS A 42 1.32 -17.41 11.12
CA LYS A 42 1.78 -16.84 12.38
C LYS A 42 3.26 -17.15 12.64
N ALA A 43 3.67 -18.40 12.48
CA ALA A 43 5.06 -18.81 12.66
C ALA A 43 5.99 -18.11 11.63
N ASN A 44 5.55 -17.99 10.39
CA ASN A 44 6.29 -17.26 9.35
C ASN A 44 6.48 -15.79 9.71
N PHE A 45 5.44 -15.12 10.19
CA PHE A 45 5.50 -13.74 10.62
C PHE A 45 6.42 -13.51 11.82
N GLU A 46 6.38 -14.39 12.83
CA GLU A 46 7.30 -14.36 13.98
C GLU A 46 8.76 -14.54 13.54
N ASN A 47 9.00 -15.47 12.61
CA ASN A 47 10.31 -15.69 11.99
C ASN A 47 10.76 -14.47 11.18
N TYR A 48 9.84 -13.88 10.41
CA TYR A 48 10.10 -12.64 9.67
C TYR A 48 10.56 -11.53 10.61
N LEU A 49 9.81 -11.22 11.67
CA LEU A 49 10.18 -10.16 12.63
C LEU A 49 11.57 -10.39 13.21
N THR A 50 11.85 -11.62 13.63
CA THR A 50 13.17 -12.00 14.18
C THR A 50 14.28 -11.78 13.15
N HIS A 51 14.06 -12.21 11.91
CA HIS A 51 15.05 -12.09 10.84
C HIS A 51 15.24 -10.63 10.40
N ALA A 52 14.15 -9.90 10.23
CA ALA A 52 14.15 -8.50 9.83
C ALA A 52 14.87 -7.62 10.85
N ARG A 53 14.67 -7.85 12.17
CA ARG A 53 15.39 -7.14 13.23
C ARG A 53 16.90 -7.40 13.22
N ARG A 54 17.34 -8.61 12.89
CA ARG A 54 18.78 -8.91 12.71
C ARG A 54 19.37 -8.18 11.50
N ILE A 55 18.62 -8.13 10.38
CA ILE A 55 19.03 -7.38 9.20
C ILE A 55 19.13 -5.89 9.55
N GLN A 56 18.10 -5.33 10.18
CA GLN A 56 18.05 -3.93 10.59
C GLN A 56 19.27 -3.56 11.45
N ALA A 57 19.55 -4.33 12.50
CA ALA A 57 20.69 -4.07 13.38
C ALA A 57 22.01 -4.05 12.63
N ARG A 58 22.22 -4.98 11.71
CA ARG A 58 23.44 -5.08 10.90
C ARG A 58 23.58 -3.92 9.92
N GLU A 59 22.52 -3.65 9.14
CA GLU A 59 22.59 -2.67 8.05
C GLU A 59 22.63 -1.24 8.57
N ASN A 60 21.85 -0.95 9.63
CA ASN A 60 21.85 0.38 10.24
C ASN A 60 23.19 0.69 10.93
N LEU A 61 23.84 -0.33 11.51
CA LEU A 61 25.20 -0.17 12.04
C LEU A 61 26.23 0.09 10.91
N ALA A 62 26.06 -0.54 9.75
CA ALA A 62 26.95 -0.36 8.60
C ALA A 62 26.77 1.03 7.92
N GLY A 63 25.63 1.69 8.11
CA GLY A 63 25.37 3.06 7.69
C GLY A 63 25.21 3.29 6.17
N GLN A 64 25.11 2.23 5.36
CA GLN A 64 24.92 2.36 3.91
C GLN A 64 23.45 2.51 3.51
N ILE A 65 22.54 1.94 4.29
CA ILE A 65 21.10 1.98 4.12
C ILE A 65 20.46 1.91 5.49
N GLN A 66 19.41 2.68 5.71
CA GLN A 66 18.61 2.57 6.92
C GLN A 66 17.42 1.63 6.65
N ILE A 67 17.29 0.61 7.49
CA ILE A 67 16.22 -0.38 7.43
C ILE A 67 15.21 -0.07 8.54
N LEU A 68 13.93 -0.01 8.19
CA LEU A 68 12.81 -0.04 9.11
C LEU A 68 12.12 -1.41 9.03
N VAL A 69 11.65 -1.90 10.17
CA VAL A 69 10.90 -3.16 10.24
C VAL A 69 9.46 -2.87 10.57
N GLY A 70 8.60 -3.16 9.64
CA GLY A 70 7.17 -2.94 9.72
C GLY A 70 6.37 -4.17 9.35
N PHE A 71 5.10 -3.96 9.05
CA PHE A 71 4.20 -4.97 8.51
C PHE A 71 3.09 -4.31 7.70
N GLU A 72 2.45 -5.10 6.85
CA GLU A 72 1.28 -4.70 6.11
C GLU A 72 0.01 -5.28 6.73
N VAL A 73 -1.01 -4.42 6.88
CA VAL A 73 -2.32 -4.78 7.43
C VAL A 73 -3.16 -5.46 6.36
N GLU A 74 -3.81 -6.58 6.69
CA GLU A 74 -4.71 -7.28 5.76
C GLU A 74 -6.04 -6.56 5.53
N GLY A 75 -6.52 -5.80 6.53
CA GLY A 75 -7.74 -5.02 6.40
C GLY A 75 -8.98 -5.88 6.13
N ILE A 76 -9.22 -6.93 6.94
CA ILE A 76 -10.33 -7.87 6.76
C ILE A 76 -11.55 -7.45 7.55
N ASP A 77 -11.38 -7.29 8.87
CA ASP A 77 -12.43 -6.97 9.84
C ASP A 77 -11.86 -6.32 11.10
N LEU A 78 -12.72 -6.02 12.06
CA LEU A 78 -12.33 -5.37 13.32
C LEU A 78 -11.37 -6.23 14.16
N ALA A 79 -11.49 -7.55 14.13
CA ALA A 79 -10.63 -8.45 14.90
C ALA A 79 -9.19 -8.44 14.34
N HIS A 80 -9.04 -8.38 13.02
CA HIS A 80 -7.73 -8.22 12.36
C HIS A 80 -7.14 -6.83 12.62
N ILE A 81 -7.96 -5.79 12.66
CA ILE A 81 -7.51 -4.43 13.03
C ILE A 81 -7.00 -4.40 14.47
N GLU A 82 -7.68 -5.08 15.39
CA GLU A 82 -7.22 -5.20 16.79
C GLU A 82 -5.88 -5.94 16.87
N LEU A 83 -5.73 -7.06 16.16
CA LEU A 83 -4.46 -7.80 16.06
C LEU A 83 -3.35 -6.90 15.49
N ALA A 84 -3.63 -6.16 14.43
CA ALA A 84 -2.67 -5.22 13.83
C ALA A 84 -2.21 -4.17 14.85
N SER A 85 -3.09 -3.69 15.74
CA SER A 85 -2.74 -2.73 16.79
C SER A 85 -1.73 -3.30 17.81
N MET A 86 -1.70 -4.61 17.99
CA MET A 86 -0.71 -5.28 18.83
C MET A 86 0.65 -5.38 18.14
N PHE A 87 0.67 -5.68 16.84
CA PHE A 87 1.91 -5.73 16.05
C PHE A 87 2.53 -4.34 15.88
N LYS A 88 1.71 -3.30 15.71
CA LYS A 88 2.20 -1.92 15.61
C LYS A 88 3.07 -1.49 16.80
N LYS A 89 2.82 -2.03 18.00
CA LYS A 89 3.63 -1.75 19.20
C LYS A 89 5.00 -2.42 19.18
N GLN A 90 5.23 -3.38 18.28
CA GLN A 90 6.44 -4.19 18.19
C GLN A 90 7.28 -3.86 16.95
N THR A 91 6.76 -3.02 16.07
CA THR A 91 7.38 -2.65 14.79
C THR A 91 7.66 -1.16 14.74
N ASP A 92 8.48 -0.74 13.78
CA ASP A 92 8.84 0.66 13.60
C ASP A 92 7.75 1.42 12.85
N MET A 93 6.98 0.73 12.01
CA MET A 93 5.92 1.31 11.20
C MET A 93 4.90 0.25 10.77
N CYS A 94 3.75 0.69 10.26
CA CYS A 94 2.82 -0.20 9.58
C CYS A 94 2.24 0.45 8.32
N ILE A 95 1.95 -0.40 7.33
CA ILE A 95 1.21 -0.03 6.12
C ILE A 95 -0.26 -0.39 6.34
N GLY A 96 -1.15 0.57 6.14
CA GLY A 96 -2.59 0.40 6.26
C GLY A 96 -3.20 0.03 4.92
N SER A 97 -3.46 -1.25 4.71
CA SER A 97 -4.02 -1.80 3.47
C SER A 97 -5.38 -2.45 3.71
N VAL A 98 -6.12 -2.66 2.62
CA VAL A 98 -7.37 -3.43 2.59
C VAL A 98 -7.28 -4.39 1.42
N HIS A 99 -7.23 -5.69 1.72
CA HIS A 99 -7.16 -6.78 0.72
C HIS A 99 -8.47 -7.57 0.63
N TYR A 100 -9.42 -7.31 1.51
CA TYR A 100 -10.68 -8.03 1.60
C TYR A 100 -11.86 -7.07 1.67
N VAL A 101 -13.00 -7.46 1.10
CA VAL A 101 -14.31 -6.84 1.33
C VAL A 101 -15.30 -7.96 1.61
N HIS A 102 -16.08 -7.83 2.70
CA HIS A 102 -16.95 -8.89 3.20
C HIS A 102 -16.23 -10.23 3.47
N GLY A 103 -14.94 -10.17 3.83
CA GLY A 103 -14.11 -11.37 4.04
C GLY A 103 -13.71 -12.10 2.77
N ILE A 104 -13.88 -11.49 1.60
CA ILE A 104 -13.53 -12.02 0.29
C ILE A 104 -12.33 -11.24 -0.26
N PRO A 105 -11.24 -11.90 -0.70
CA PRO A 105 -10.10 -11.25 -1.31
C PRO A 105 -10.50 -10.44 -2.55
N ILE A 106 -9.95 -9.23 -2.71
CA ILE A 106 -10.26 -8.35 -3.85
C ILE A 106 -9.10 -8.21 -4.83
N ASP A 107 -7.97 -8.81 -4.54
CA ASP A 107 -6.71 -8.64 -5.26
C ASP A 107 -6.08 -9.95 -5.74
N PHE A 108 -6.71 -11.09 -5.44
CA PHE A 108 -6.22 -12.41 -5.83
C PHE A 108 -6.54 -12.72 -7.30
N ASP A 109 -7.83 -12.74 -7.65
CA ASP A 109 -8.30 -12.96 -9.03
C ASP A 109 -9.64 -12.24 -9.30
N ARG A 110 -10.06 -12.29 -10.54
CA ARG A 110 -11.30 -11.68 -11.00
C ARG A 110 -12.55 -12.34 -10.39
N GLU A 111 -12.55 -13.64 -10.19
CA GLU A 111 -13.70 -14.38 -9.65
C GLU A 111 -13.97 -13.95 -8.21
N GLN A 112 -12.96 -13.85 -7.38
CA GLN A 112 -13.07 -13.38 -6.00
C GLN A 112 -13.53 -11.92 -5.95
N TRP A 113 -12.99 -11.07 -6.81
CA TRP A 113 -13.42 -9.68 -6.90
C TRP A 113 -14.91 -9.57 -7.28
N ASP A 114 -15.40 -10.39 -8.23
CA ASP A 114 -16.82 -10.45 -8.62
C ASP A 114 -17.69 -11.00 -7.49
N MET A 115 -17.20 -11.95 -6.69
CA MET A 115 -17.89 -12.42 -5.48
C MET A 115 -18.02 -11.30 -4.45
N ALA A 116 -16.96 -10.53 -4.19
CA ALA A 116 -17.00 -9.37 -3.29
C ALA A 116 -17.98 -8.31 -3.80
N ARG A 117 -18.01 -8.03 -5.12
CA ARG A 117 -18.99 -7.15 -5.74
C ARG A 117 -20.44 -7.64 -5.54
N THR A 118 -20.67 -8.93 -5.70
CA THR A 118 -21.97 -9.54 -5.48
C THR A 118 -22.41 -9.38 -4.02
N ALA A 119 -21.50 -9.64 -3.07
CA ALA A 119 -21.74 -9.47 -1.65
C ALA A 119 -22.03 -8.00 -1.26
N SER A 120 -21.46 -7.05 -2.00
CA SER A 120 -21.72 -5.62 -1.84
C SER A 120 -23.03 -5.13 -2.49
N GLY A 121 -23.88 -6.03 -2.99
CA GLY A 121 -25.15 -5.66 -3.64
C GLY A 121 -25.08 -5.62 -5.17
N GLY A 122 -24.07 -6.24 -5.78
CA GLY A 122 -23.99 -6.53 -7.21
C GLY A 122 -23.48 -5.39 -8.10
N THR A 123 -23.07 -4.26 -7.54
CA THR A 123 -22.54 -3.15 -8.32
C THR A 123 -21.13 -2.76 -7.89
N THR A 124 -20.28 -2.36 -8.83
CA THR A 124 -18.93 -1.89 -8.54
C THR A 124 -18.93 -0.64 -7.66
N ARG A 125 -19.91 0.26 -7.84
CA ARG A 125 -20.08 1.43 -6.98
C ARG A 125 -20.32 1.05 -5.52
N ALA A 126 -21.14 0.02 -5.25
CA ALA A 126 -21.39 -0.47 -3.90
C ALA A 126 -20.12 -1.12 -3.30
N LEU A 127 -19.40 -1.93 -4.09
CA LEU A 127 -18.12 -2.52 -3.69
C LEU A 127 -17.10 -1.44 -3.28
N TYR A 128 -17.00 -0.34 -4.05
CA TYR A 128 -16.13 0.79 -3.70
C TYR A 128 -16.53 1.45 -2.37
N LYS A 129 -17.83 1.59 -2.11
CA LYS A 129 -18.31 2.14 -0.84
C LYS A 129 -17.90 1.26 0.34
N ASP A 130 -18.07 -0.05 0.21
CA ASP A 130 -17.70 -0.99 1.27
C ASP A 130 -16.18 -1.02 1.49
N TYR A 131 -15.39 -1.00 0.40
CA TYR A 131 -13.94 -0.88 0.46
C TYR A 131 -13.48 0.37 1.22
N PHE A 132 -13.95 1.57 0.82
CA PHE A 132 -13.53 2.81 1.48
C PHE A 132 -14.10 2.98 2.89
N ASN A 133 -15.19 2.31 3.23
CA ASN A 133 -15.67 2.25 4.61
C ASN A 133 -14.76 1.36 5.47
N LEU A 134 -14.36 0.19 4.99
CA LEU A 134 -13.42 -0.67 5.70
C LEU A 134 -12.04 0.00 5.82
N GLN A 135 -11.56 0.65 4.75
CA GLN A 135 -10.32 1.44 4.79
C GLN A 135 -10.39 2.55 5.85
N TYR A 136 -11.55 3.22 6.01
CA TYR A 136 -11.74 4.19 7.08
C TYR A 136 -11.55 3.59 8.46
N GLU A 137 -12.10 2.39 8.72
CA GLU A 137 -11.93 1.71 10.01
C GLU A 137 -10.46 1.36 10.28
N VAL A 138 -9.73 0.88 9.28
CA VAL A 138 -8.28 0.63 9.37
C VAL A 138 -7.54 1.93 9.72
N ILE A 139 -7.79 3.01 8.98
CA ILE A 139 -7.13 4.30 9.18
C ILE A 139 -7.46 4.88 10.57
N ARG A 140 -8.74 4.87 10.95
CA ARG A 140 -9.22 5.44 12.20
C ARG A 140 -8.63 4.73 13.42
N ALA A 141 -8.59 3.40 13.37
CA ALA A 141 -8.16 2.59 14.51
C ALA A 141 -6.64 2.54 14.66
N LEU A 142 -5.91 2.41 13.55
CA LEU A 142 -4.48 2.18 13.57
C LEU A 142 -3.64 3.44 13.34
N LYS A 143 -4.18 4.45 12.64
CA LYS A 143 -3.40 5.58 12.12
C LYS A 143 -2.09 5.07 11.51
N PRO A 144 -2.14 4.30 10.40
CA PRO A 144 -0.95 3.72 9.79
C PRO A 144 0.04 4.81 9.37
N ASP A 145 1.32 4.50 9.39
CA ASP A 145 2.37 5.44 8.97
C ASP A 145 2.32 5.69 7.47
N VAL A 146 1.94 4.66 6.70
CA VAL A 146 1.74 4.70 5.25
C VAL A 146 0.40 4.05 4.91
N ILE A 147 -0.34 4.62 3.97
CA ILE A 147 -1.52 3.99 3.38
C ILE A 147 -1.08 3.26 2.12
N GLY A 148 -1.22 1.92 2.15
CA GLY A 148 -0.88 1.04 1.05
C GLY A 148 -1.88 1.15 -0.10
N HIS A 149 -1.42 1.02 -1.35
CA HIS A 149 -2.22 0.96 -2.60
C HIS A 149 -3.66 1.46 -2.42
N PHE A 150 -3.79 2.75 -2.14
CA PHE A 150 -5.01 3.44 -1.66
C PHE A 150 -6.30 3.02 -2.39
N ASP A 151 -6.20 2.71 -3.68
CA ASP A 151 -7.31 2.32 -4.55
C ASP A 151 -7.13 0.92 -5.18
N LEU A 152 -6.61 -0.05 -4.40
CA LEU A 152 -6.41 -1.44 -4.83
C LEU A 152 -7.69 -2.05 -5.42
N ILE A 153 -8.85 -1.65 -4.93
CA ILE A 153 -10.17 -2.11 -5.37
C ILE A 153 -10.39 -1.99 -6.88
N ARG A 154 -9.64 -1.12 -7.57
CA ARG A 154 -9.73 -0.95 -9.02
C ARG A 154 -9.07 -2.06 -9.84
N LEU A 155 -8.34 -2.98 -9.19
CA LEU A 155 -7.44 -3.93 -9.87
C LEU A 155 -8.10 -4.71 -11.00
N PHE A 156 -9.36 -5.13 -10.85
CA PHE A 156 -10.07 -5.94 -11.83
C PHE A 156 -11.25 -5.22 -12.51
N GLN A 157 -11.27 -3.88 -12.50
CA GLN A 157 -12.41 -3.12 -13.06
C GLN A 157 -12.30 -2.79 -14.55
N GLU A 158 -11.16 -2.99 -15.22
CA GLU A 158 -10.86 -2.41 -16.54
C GLU A 158 -11.92 -2.68 -17.61
N ASP A 159 -12.45 -3.90 -17.67
CA ASP A 159 -13.41 -4.32 -18.68
C ASP A 159 -14.88 -4.22 -18.20
N GLU A 160 -15.10 -3.68 -17.02
CA GLU A 160 -16.44 -3.54 -16.47
C GLU A 160 -17.19 -2.36 -17.09
N ILE A 161 -18.49 -2.58 -17.29
CA ILE A 161 -19.43 -1.57 -17.76
C ILE A 161 -20.38 -1.21 -16.61
N ASP A 162 -20.62 0.07 -16.39
CA ASP A 162 -21.60 0.54 -15.41
C ASP A 162 -23.05 0.32 -15.91
N GLN A 163 -24.03 0.66 -15.09
CA GLN A 163 -25.44 0.55 -15.42
C GLN A 163 -25.87 1.43 -16.60
N THR A 164 -25.04 2.39 -17.01
CA THR A 164 -25.27 3.29 -18.15
C THR A 164 -24.59 2.83 -19.43
N GLY A 165 -23.84 1.72 -19.38
CA GLY A 165 -23.10 1.17 -20.51
C GLY A 165 -21.72 1.81 -20.74
N ARG A 166 -21.18 2.59 -19.79
CA ARG A 166 -19.83 3.15 -19.85
C ARG A 166 -18.82 2.22 -19.20
N LEU A 167 -17.61 2.17 -19.75
CA LEU A 167 -16.49 1.48 -19.11
C LEU A 167 -16.17 2.13 -17.75
N LEU A 168 -15.92 1.33 -16.73
CA LEU A 168 -15.57 1.82 -15.39
C LEU A 168 -14.23 2.58 -15.37
N SER A 169 -13.34 2.29 -16.30
CA SER A 169 -12.11 3.06 -16.52
C SER A 169 -12.38 4.52 -16.93
N GLU A 170 -13.57 4.81 -17.52
CA GLU A 170 -14.00 6.14 -17.94
C GLU A 170 -14.81 6.89 -16.87
N ILE A 171 -15.14 6.23 -15.75
CA ILE A 171 -15.89 6.84 -14.66
C ILE A 171 -15.02 7.87 -13.95
N ASP A 172 -15.52 9.08 -13.85
CA ASP A 172 -15.03 10.14 -12.99
C ASP A 172 -15.70 9.98 -11.62
N VAL A 173 -14.95 9.50 -10.63
CA VAL A 173 -15.52 9.17 -9.33
C VAL A 173 -16.08 10.40 -8.62
N GLU A 174 -15.44 11.58 -8.75
CA GLU A 174 -15.94 12.83 -8.15
C GLU A 174 -17.30 13.24 -8.72
N ARG A 175 -17.44 13.14 -10.03
CA ARG A 175 -18.67 13.56 -10.74
C ARG A 175 -19.77 12.50 -10.75
N ASP A 176 -19.38 11.24 -11.05
CA ASP A 176 -20.33 10.19 -11.38
C ASP A 176 -20.76 9.37 -10.15
N TRP A 177 -19.89 9.30 -9.12
CA TRP A 177 -20.12 8.59 -7.86
C TRP A 177 -19.85 9.49 -6.64
N PRO A 178 -20.59 10.59 -6.45
CA PRO A 178 -20.31 11.57 -5.40
C PRO A 178 -20.33 11.00 -3.98
N ASP A 179 -21.15 9.98 -3.71
CA ASP A 179 -21.18 9.29 -2.42
C ASP A 179 -19.94 8.45 -2.15
N VAL A 180 -19.31 7.85 -3.19
CA VAL A 180 -18.00 7.20 -3.09
C VAL A 180 -16.92 8.25 -2.90
N TRP A 181 -17.00 9.36 -3.65
CA TRP A 181 -16.05 10.46 -3.52
C TRP A 181 -16.00 11.07 -2.13
N GLU A 182 -17.16 11.24 -1.48
CA GLU A 182 -17.22 11.71 -0.10
C GLU A 182 -16.47 10.78 0.86
N LEU A 183 -16.56 9.45 0.67
CA LEU A 183 -15.82 8.48 1.49
C LEU A 183 -14.32 8.56 1.23
N ILE A 184 -13.90 8.71 -0.02
CA ILE A 184 -12.49 8.89 -0.41
C ILE A 184 -11.93 10.15 0.26
N VAL A 185 -12.62 11.28 0.13
CA VAL A 185 -12.20 12.56 0.72
C VAL A 185 -12.14 12.49 2.24
N ARG A 186 -13.12 11.82 2.88
CA ARG A 186 -13.11 11.54 4.32
C ARG A 186 -11.83 10.82 4.75
N ASN A 187 -11.47 9.75 4.03
CA ASN A 187 -10.30 8.93 4.33
C ASN A 187 -9.01 9.74 4.13
N ILE A 188 -8.90 10.48 3.01
CA ILE A 188 -7.75 11.35 2.74
C ILE A 188 -7.56 12.37 3.87
N LYS A 189 -8.62 13.10 4.24
CA LYS A 189 -8.56 14.11 5.32
C LYS A 189 -8.16 13.52 6.67
N LEU A 190 -8.62 12.30 6.95
CA LEU A 190 -8.25 11.61 8.18
C LEU A 190 -6.75 11.30 8.19
N VAL A 191 -6.19 10.76 7.09
CA VAL A 191 -4.74 10.48 6.97
C VAL A 191 -3.92 11.76 7.14
N VAL A 192 -4.29 12.82 6.43
CA VAL A 192 -3.63 14.12 6.53
C VAL A 192 -3.65 14.68 7.95
N SER A 193 -4.75 14.46 8.70
CA SER A 193 -4.91 15.01 10.05
C SER A 193 -3.88 14.50 11.07
N TYR A 194 -3.27 13.32 10.82
CA TYR A 194 -2.23 12.77 11.71
C TYR A 194 -0.85 12.68 11.05
N GLY A 195 -0.70 13.16 9.80
CA GLY A 195 0.57 13.20 9.08
C GLY A 195 0.99 11.86 8.46
N GLY A 196 0.05 10.93 8.20
CA GLY A 196 0.32 9.70 7.48
C GLY A 196 0.66 9.95 6.01
N LEU A 197 1.43 9.04 5.42
CA LEU A 197 1.85 9.09 4.02
C LEU A 197 0.93 8.24 3.14
N PHE A 198 0.84 8.61 1.87
CA PHE A 198 0.26 7.76 0.82
C PHE A 198 1.39 7.20 -0.04
N GLU A 199 1.38 5.92 -0.35
CA GLU A 199 2.38 5.40 -1.27
C GLU A 199 2.04 5.66 -2.73
N LEU A 200 3.05 5.99 -3.52
CA LEU A 200 3.04 5.85 -4.97
C LEU A 200 3.57 4.45 -5.28
N ASN A 201 2.66 3.50 -5.40
CA ASN A 201 3.01 2.08 -5.48
C ASN A 201 3.16 1.62 -6.93
N SER A 202 4.39 1.28 -7.32
CA SER A 202 4.73 0.87 -8.68
C SER A 202 4.21 -0.52 -9.06
N SER A 203 3.66 -1.30 -8.11
CA SER A 203 3.13 -2.63 -8.40
C SER A 203 1.94 -2.61 -9.35
N ALA A 204 1.14 -1.53 -9.35
CA ALA A 204 0.08 -1.33 -10.33
C ALA A 204 0.61 -1.41 -11.76
N ILE A 205 1.76 -0.78 -12.03
CA ILE A 205 2.40 -0.79 -13.35
C ILE A 205 2.86 -2.21 -13.71
N ARG A 206 3.37 -2.99 -12.74
CA ARG A 206 3.72 -4.40 -12.92
C ARG A 206 2.49 -5.26 -13.25
N LYS A 207 1.32 -4.88 -12.71
CA LYS A 207 0.03 -5.54 -12.95
C LYS A 207 -0.67 -5.04 -14.24
N GLY A 208 -0.02 -4.21 -15.07
CA GLY A 208 -0.52 -3.76 -16.38
C GLY A 208 -1.12 -2.35 -16.42
N TRP A 209 -1.24 -1.67 -15.29
CA TRP A 209 -1.79 -0.33 -15.22
C TRP A 209 -0.83 0.74 -15.77
N LEU A 210 -1.37 1.84 -16.28
CA LEU A 210 -0.58 2.96 -16.82
C LEU A 210 0.03 3.82 -15.72
N THR A 211 -0.64 3.93 -14.57
CA THR A 211 -0.21 4.73 -13.42
C THR A 211 0.06 3.84 -12.20
N PRO A 212 0.86 4.28 -11.23
CA PRO A 212 0.93 3.62 -9.93
C PRO A 212 -0.42 3.69 -9.19
N TYR A 213 -0.53 3.03 -8.04
CA TYR A 213 -1.54 3.41 -7.05
C TYR A 213 -1.08 4.66 -6.30
N PRO A 214 -2.00 5.61 -6.00
CA PRO A 214 -3.37 5.70 -6.49
C PRO A 214 -3.43 6.24 -7.94
N ARG A 215 -4.58 6.03 -8.61
CA ARG A 215 -4.85 6.62 -9.93
C ARG A 215 -4.87 8.14 -9.87
N LYS A 216 -4.73 8.78 -11.03
CA LYS A 216 -4.43 10.22 -11.15
C LYS A 216 -5.45 11.16 -10.51
N ASP A 217 -6.74 10.88 -10.64
CA ASP A 217 -7.78 11.69 -10.02
C ASP A 217 -7.72 11.63 -8.48
N LEU A 218 -7.47 10.45 -7.91
CA LEU A 218 -7.30 10.27 -6.48
C LEU A 218 -5.98 10.87 -5.97
N ALA A 219 -4.89 10.71 -6.72
CA ALA A 219 -3.61 11.35 -6.39
C ALA A 219 -3.73 12.88 -6.36
N ARG A 220 -4.44 13.46 -7.34
CA ARG A 220 -4.74 14.90 -7.35
C ARG A 220 -5.61 15.33 -6.17
N ALA A 221 -6.56 14.50 -5.76
CA ALA A 221 -7.35 14.77 -4.56
C ALA A 221 -6.46 14.77 -3.30
N ILE A 222 -5.55 13.79 -3.17
CA ILE A 222 -4.61 13.73 -2.06
C ILE A 222 -3.77 15.01 -2.01
N VAL A 223 -3.19 15.46 -3.14
CA VAL A 223 -2.47 16.75 -3.23
C VAL A 223 -3.35 17.91 -2.82
N LYS A 224 -4.57 17.99 -3.37
CA LYS A 224 -5.54 19.07 -3.09
C LYS A 224 -5.87 19.20 -1.60
N PHE A 225 -5.90 18.09 -0.87
CA PHE A 225 -6.18 18.07 0.55
C PHE A 225 -4.93 18.08 1.46
N GLY A 226 -3.74 18.24 0.87
CA GLY A 226 -2.48 18.41 1.61
C GLY A 226 -1.85 17.07 2.07
N GLY A 227 -2.14 15.97 1.39
CA GLY A 227 -1.50 14.68 1.65
C GLY A 227 -0.11 14.58 1.02
N ASN A 228 0.74 13.81 1.67
CA ASN A 228 2.14 13.59 1.32
C ASN A 228 2.36 12.18 0.77
N PHE A 229 3.27 12.03 -0.19
CA PHE A 229 3.55 10.76 -0.84
C PHE A 229 4.93 10.22 -0.51
N CYS A 230 5.03 8.88 -0.39
CA CYS A 230 6.28 8.14 -0.42
C CYS A 230 6.31 7.19 -1.63
N LEU A 231 7.50 6.70 -2.01
CA LEU A 231 7.65 5.71 -3.07
C LEU A 231 7.51 4.29 -2.48
N SER A 232 6.86 3.40 -3.24
CA SER A 232 6.75 1.99 -2.90
C SER A 232 6.78 1.12 -4.15
N ASP A 233 7.25 -0.11 -4.02
CA ASP A 233 7.30 -1.09 -5.11
C ASP A 233 6.52 -2.37 -4.81
N ASP A 234 6.10 -2.57 -3.55
CA ASP A 234 5.36 -3.76 -3.13
C ASP A 234 6.09 -5.04 -3.59
N SER A 235 7.37 -5.12 -3.24
CA SER A 235 8.28 -6.15 -3.75
C SER A 235 8.14 -7.47 -3.04
N HIS A 236 7.68 -8.50 -3.74
CA HIS A 236 7.65 -9.90 -3.29
C HIS A 236 8.91 -10.70 -3.72
N ALA A 237 9.79 -10.10 -4.52
CA ALA A 237 11.03 -10.70 -4.98
C ALA A 237 12.12 -9.66 -5.20
N TYR A 238 13.39 -10.07 -5.10
CA TYR A 238 14.53 -9.16 -5.25
C TYR A 238 14.54 -8.41 -6.60
N LYS A 239 14.03 -9.01 -7.67
CA LYS A 239 13.91 -8.39 -9.00
C LYS A 239 12.88 -7.26 -9.08
N GLN A 240 11.97 -7.19 -8.10
CA GLN A 240 10.91 -6.21 -8.07
C GLN A 240 11.30 -4.93 -7.32
N VAL A 241 12.39 -4.96 -6.54
CA VAL A 241 12.89 -3.80 -5.77
C VAL A 241 13.15 -2.62 -6.70
N ALA A 242 12.47 -1.51 -6.45
CA ALA A 242 12.46 -0.29 -7.27
C ALA A 242 12.10 -0.55 -8.75
N LEU A 243 11.32 -1.60 -9.04
CA LEU A 243 10.85 -1.88 -10.39
C LEU A 243 9.85 -0.79 -10.82
N ASN A 244 10.02 -0.28 -12.05
CA ASN A 244 9.20 0.80 -12.62
C ASN A 244 9.30 2.18 -11.90
N TYR A 245 10.28 2.41 -11.02
CA TYR A 245 10.42 3.71 -10.35
C TYR A 245 10.60 4.88 -11.32
N HIS A 246 11.23 4.69 -12.48
CA HIS A 246 11.30 5.72 -13.52
C HIS A 246 9.90 6.19 -13.97
N ARG A 247 8.95 5.26 -14.16
CA ARG A 247 7.56 5.59 -14.52
C ARG A 247 6.80 6.25 -13.37
N VAL A 248 7.06 5.83 -12.13
CA VAL A 248 6.52 6.52 -10.95
C VAL A 248 7.10 7.92 -10.86
N TRP A 249 8.37 8.11 -11.22
CA TRP A 249 9.00 9.43 -11.22
C TRP A 249 8.42 10.38 -12.26
N GLU A 250 8.12 9.89 -13.45
CA GLU A 250 7.35 10.64 -14.45
C GLU A 250 5.99 11.08 -13.89
N TYR A 251 5.33 10.18 -13.15
CA TYR A 251 4.06 10.47 -12.51
C TYR A 251 4.18 11.51 -11.36
N VAL A 252 5.24 11.48 -10.58
CA VAL A 252 5.58 12.51 -9.58
C VAL A 252 5.66 13.90 -10.24
N GLN A 253 6.36 13.98 -11.38
CA GLN A 253 6.51 15.21 -12.15
C GLN A 253 5.17 15.67 -12.74
N GLU A 254 4.38 14.74 -13.27
CA GLU A 254 3.05 15.02 -13.84
C GLU A 254 2.05 15.54 -12.79
N LEU A 255 2.16 15.08 -11.54
CA LEU A 255 1.39 15.60 -10.41
C LEU A 255 1.88 16.96 -9.91
N GLY A 256 3.06 17.41 -10.35
CA GLY A 256 3.66 18.66 -9.91
C GLY A 256 4.14 18.63 -8.46
N LEU A 257 4.51 17.44 -7.95
CA LEU A 257 5.02 17.32 -6.59
C LEU A 257 6.38 17.98 -6.48
N THR A 258 6.58 18.76 -5.42
CA THR A 258 7.86 19.42 -5.11
C THR A 258 8.71 18.64 -4.11
N HIS A 259 8.08 17.77 -3.33
CA HIS A 259 8.71 16.93 -2.33
C HIS A 259 8.15 15.50 -2.38
N ILE A 260 8.99 14.54 -2.04
CA ILE A 260 8.65 13.15 -1.72
C ILE A 260 9.08 12.90 -0.28
N TYR A 261 8.31 12.12 0.43
CA TYR A 261 8.51 11.84 1.84
C TYR A 261 8.95 10.39 2.04
N HIS A 262 9.63 10.14 3.13
CA HIS A 262 10.01 8.79 3.54
C HIS A 262 9.99 8.66 5.06
N LEU A 263 9.99 7.43 5.55
CA LEU A 263 10.13 7.14 6.96
C LEU A 263 11.60 6.89 7.28
N GLU A 264 12.07 7.44 8.38
CA GLU A 264 13.39 7.19 8.92
C GLU A 264 13.38 7.02 10.45
N LEU A 265 14.41 6.38 10.99
CA LEU A 265 14.65 6.33 12.42
C LEU A 265 15.53 7.51 12.83
N ASN A 266 15.06 8.35 13.72
CA ASN A 266 15.87 9.39 14.30
C ASN A 266 16.92 8.85 15.30
N SER A 267 17.74 9.72 15.87
CA SER A 267 18.79 9.36 16.83
C SER A 267 18.30 8.65 18.10
N LEU A 268 17.01 8.73 18.40
CA LEU A 268 16.36 8.05 19.52
C LEU A 268 15.72 6.71 19.09
N GLY A 269 15.88 6.28 17.83
CA GLY A 269 15.28 5.07 17.29
C GLY A 269 13.76 5.18 17.07
N LYS A 270 13.21 6.41 17.03
CA LYS A 270 11.79 6.63 16.73
C LYS A 270 11.60 6.91 15.27
N THR A 271 10.56 6.34 14.69
CA THR A 271 10.14 6.60 13.31
C THR A 271 9.62 8.04 13.20
N ILE A 272 10.13 8.75 12.22
CA ILE A 272 9.71 10.08 11.83
C ILE A 272 9.50 10.14 10.32
N VAL A 273 8.76 11.15 9.88
CA VAL A 273 8.63 11.49 8.46
C VAL A 273 9.70 12.51 8.11
N ALA A 274 10.47 12.22 7.08
CA ALA A 274 11.43 13.13 6.47
C ALA A 274 11.01 13.45 5.04
N GLU A 275 11.52 14.55 4.48
CA GLU A 275 11.19 15.00 3.12
C GLU A 275 12.43 15.23 2.29
N ASP A 276 12.32 14.93 1.00
CA ASP A 276 13.34 15.21 0.00
C ASP A 276 12.74 16.05 -1.14
N SER A 277 13.50 17.02 -1.59
CA SER A 277 13.12 17.82 -2.76
C SER A 277 13.13 16.97 -4.03
N VAL A 278 12.06 17.01 -4.81
CA VAL A 278 11.98 16.35 -6.13
C VAL A 278 13.09 16.86 -7.06
N ALA A 279 13.44 18.13 -6.99
CA ALA A 279 14.55 18.69 -7.78
C ALA A 279 15.89 18.03 -7.42
N ALA A 280 16.19 17.89 -6.12
CA ALA A 280 17.43 17.23 -5.68
C ALA A 280 17.45 15.74 -6.02
N LEU A 281 16.33 15.03 -5.81
CA LEU A 281 16.21 13.62 -6.15
C LEU A 281 16.37 13.36 -7.66
N SER A 282 15.93 14.29 -8.53
CA SER A 282 16.05 14.15 -9.98
C SER A 282 17.50 14.15 -10.47
N GLU A 283 18.42 14.71 -9.71
CA GLU A 283 19.86 14.78 -10.05
C GLU A 283 20.64 13.53 -9.59
N LEU A 284 20.02 12.58 -8.93
CA LEU A 284 20.69 11.40 -8.43
C LEU A 284 21.08 10.43 -9.55
N THR A 285 22.27 9.83 -9.43
CA THR A 285 22.73 8.76 -10.34
C THR A 285 21.90 7.49 -10.26
N PHE A 286 21.02 7.40 -9.25
CA PHE A 286 20.01 6.34 -9.14
C PHE A 286 19.23 6.14 -10.45
N TRP A 287 18.92 7.20 -11.18
CA TRP A 287 18.11 7.14 -12.39
C TRP A 287 18.85 6.59 -13.62
N ASP A 288 20.19 6.53 -13.58
CA ASP A 288 20.99 6.03 -14.70
C ASP A 288 20.74 4.54 -14.99
N GLN A 289 20.28 3.79 -14.00
CA GLN A 289 19.95 2.36 -14.14
C GLN A 289 18.69 2.10 -15.02
N TYR A 290 17.93 3.14 -15.35
CA TYR A 290 16.71 3.04 -16.16
C TYR A 290 16.88 3.63 -17.58
N LYS A 291 18.05 4.16 -17.89
CA LYS A 291 18.45 4.63 -19.22
C LYS A 291 18.89 3.46 -20.08
#